data_0b2f14494d26e73fcb6df4801a7dc79a
#
_entry.id   0b2f14494d26e73fcb6df4801a7dc79a
#
_cell.length_a   1.000
_cell.length_b   1.000
_cell.length_c   1.000
_cell.angle_alpha   90.00
_cell.angle_beta   90.00
_cell.angle_gamma   90.00
#
_symmetry.space_group_name_H-M   'P 1'
#
loop_
_entity.id
_entity.type
_entity.pdbx_description
1 polymer ?
#
loop_
_entity_poly.entity_id
_entity_poly.type
_entity_poly.pdbx_seq_one_letter_code
_entity_poly.pdbx_strand_id
1 'polypeptide(L)'
;DTDQGARRLGEVALVPHESPISQSNLLFYNTLFDENAACHIALGQCYSKCFQQGDKLSNDEVIDRGGNSSMIHVDWMIGSQSMNIDGLDGANDPTPVFRNGEWA
;
A
#
# COMPACT_ATOMS: atom_id res chain seq x y z
N ASP A 1 -15.40 -14.61 -1.86
CA ASP A 1 -14.91 -13.53 -2.71
C ASP A 1 -16.04 -12.80 -3.41
N THR A 2 -16.02 -11.46 -3.39
CA THR A 2 -17.03 -10.63 -4.02
C THR A 2 -16.91 -10.66 -5.55
N ASP A 3 -15.66 -10.59 -6.05
CA ASP A 3 -15.34 -10.61 -7.48
C ASP A 3 -13.92 -11.11 -7.70
N GLN A 4 -13.48 -11.19 -8.96
CA GLN A 4 -12.15 -11.70 -9.29
C GLN A 4 -11.02 -10.83 -8.76
N GLY A 5 -11.22 -9.52 -8.72
CA GLY A 5 -10.23 -8.57 -8.22
C GLY A 5 -10.03 -8.63 -6.71
N ALA A 6 -11.00 -9.19 -5.98
CA ALA A 6 -10.95 -9.27 -4.52
C ALA A 6 -9.76 -10.10 -4.00
N ARG A 7 -9.20 -10.98 -4.82
CA ARG A 7 -8.05 -11.83 -4.45
C ARG A 7 -6.71 -11.24 -4.83
N ARG A 8 -6.70 -10.09 -5.49
CA ARG A 8 -5.49 -9.48 -6.02
C ARG A 8 -5.09 -8.28 -5.18
N LEU A 9 -3.79 -8.02 -5.11
CA LEU A 9 -3.29 -6.82 -4.47
C LEU A 9 -3.72 -5.58 -5.25
N GLY A 10 -4.20 -4.57 -4.54
CA GLY A 10 -4.54 -3.27 -5.07
C GLY A 10 -3.66 -2.16 -4.54
N GLU A 11 -2.97 -2.39 -3.42
CA GLU A 11 -2.15 -1.36 -2.79
C GLU A 11 -0.98 -1.95 -2.03
N VAL A 12 0.15 -1.26 -2.09
CA VAL A 12 1.29 -1.42 -1.19
C VAL A 12 1.66 -0.03 -0.70
N ALA A 13 1.61 0.19 0.60
CA ALA A 13 1.89 1.48 1.21
C ALA A 13 3.09 1.39 2.14
N LEU A 14 4.03 2.32 1.98
CA LEU A 14 5.24 2.40 2.78
C LEU A 14 5.14 3.60 3.71
N VAL A 15 5.09 3.31 5.02
CA VAL A 15 4.93 4.34 6.06
C VAL A 15 6.07 4.19 7.06
N PRO A 16 6.98 5.17 7.16
CA PRO A 16 8.08 5.09 8.12
C PRO A 16 7.57 5.18 9.56
N HIS A 17 8.28 4.51 10.46
CA HIS A 17 7.93 4.52 11.89
C HIS A 17 7.96 5.94 12.48
N GLU A 18 8.76 6.85 11.92
CA GLU A 18 8.84 8.25 12.35
C GLU A 18 7.65 9.10 11.90
N SER A 19 6.68 8.55 11.16
CA SER A 19 5.52 9.33 10.76
C SER A 19 4.73 9.79 11.99
N PRO A 20 4.07 10.97 11.93
CA PRO A 20 3.31 11.48 13.09
C PRO A 20 2.23 10.51 13.58
N ILE A 21 1.55 9.82 12.67
CA ILE A 21 0.50 8.87 13.03
C ILE A 21 1.10 7.64 13.73
N SER A 22 2.19 7.11 13.20
CA SER A 22 2.89 5.97 13.80
C SER A 22 3.45 6.34 15.19
N GLN A 23 4.04 7.51 15.32
CA GLN A 23 4.63 8.00 16.58
C GLN A 23 3.59 8.27 17.67
N SER A 24 2.35 8.53 17.31
CA SER A 24 1.31 8.82 18.29
C SER A 24 0.95 7.61 19.16
N ASN A 25 1.17 6.39 18.68
CA ASN A 25 0.75 5.14 19.33
C ASN A 25 -0.75 5.11 19.67
N LEU A 26 -1.55 5.87 18.94
CA LEU A 26 -2.99 5.95 19.16
C LEU A 26 -3.74 5.14 18.10
N LEU A 27 -4.80 4.48 18.55
CA LEU A 27 -5.77 3.85 17.65
C LEU A 27 -6.92 4.84 17.47
N PHE A 28 -7.08 5.35 16.26
CA PHE A 28 -8.05 6.41 16.00
C PHE A 28 -9.46 5.89 15.70
N TYR A 29 -9.62 4.57 15.50
CA TYR A 29 -10.88 3.96 15.06
C TYR A 29 -11.42 4.61 13.77
N ASN A 30 -10.50 5.11 12.97
CA ASN A 30 -10.78 5.73 11.68
C ASN A 30 -9.83 5.11 10.66
N THR A 31 -10.38 4.42 9.67
CA THR A 31 -9.60 3.66 8.69
C THR A 31 -8.50 4.50 8.03
N LEU A 32 -8.80 5.75 7.69
CA LEU A 32 -7.84 6.61 7.00
C LEU A 32 -6.60 6.90 7.87
N PHE A 33 -6.78 7.12 9.17
CA PHE A 33 -5.67 7.37 10.09
C PHE A 33 -4.96 6.09 10.49
N ASP A 34 -5.73 5.04 10.82
CA ASP A 34 -5.16 3.78 11.32
C ASP A 34 -4.32 3.08 10.25
N GLU A 35 -4.77 3.07 8.99
CA GLU A 35 -4.02 2.45 7.89
C GLU A 35 -2.72 3.18 7.58
N ASN A 36 -2.61 4.48 7.91
CA ASN A 36 -1.39 5.25 7.70
C ASN A 36 -0.44 5.23 8.90
N ALA A 37 -0.71 4.40 9.90
CA ALA A 37 0.17 4.23 11.07
C ALA A 37 1.34 3.28 10.80
N ALA A 38 1.25 2.44 9.79
CA ALA A 38 2.28 1.45 9.46
C ALA A 38 2.25 1.08 7.99
N CYS A 39 3.34 0.48 7.51
CA CYS A 39 3.34 -0.14 6.19
C CYS A 39 2.22 -1.17 6.09
N HIS A 40 1.53 -1.21 4.98
CA HIS A 40 0.41 -2.12 4.78
C HIS A 40 0.26 -2.53 3.32
N ILE A 41 -0.46 -3.61 3.12
CA ILE A 41 -0.91 -4.06 1.81
C ILE A 41 -2.43 -4.12 1.81
N ALA A 42 -3.04 -4.02 0.65
CA ALA A 42 -4.48 -4.15 0.51
C ALA A 42 -4.84 -5.08 -0.63
N LEU A 43 -5.88 -5.86 -0.42
CA LEU A 43 -6.51 -6.64 -1.47
C LEU A 43 -7.67 -5.84 -2.07
N GLY A 44 -7.88 -6.01 -3.35
CA GLY A 44 -9.04 -5.45 -4.04
C GLY A 44 -8.72 -4.20 -4.83
N GLN A 45 -9.57 -3.20 -4.72
CA GLN A 45 -9.51 -1.99 -5.54
C GLN A 45 -8.24 -1.19 -5.29
N CYS A 46 -7.53 -0.83 -6.35
CA CYS A 46 -6.39 0.09 -6.27
C CYS A 46 -6.86 1.55 -6.26
N TYR A 47 -5.94 2.47 -5.95
CA TYR A 47 -6.21 3.90 -6.04
C TYR A 47 -5.74 4.43 -7.40
N SER A 48 -6.68 4.95 -8.18
CA SER A 48 -6.35 5.54 -9.49
C SER A 48 -5.43 6.75 -9.36
N LYS A 49 -5.42 7.42 -8.23
CA LYS A 49 -4.55 8.57 -7.95
C LYS A 49 -3.06 8.24 -8.06
N CYS A 50 -2.68 6.98 -7.96
CA CYS A 50 -1.30 6.55 -8.10
C CYS A 50 -0.83 6.56 -9.57
N PHE A 51 -1.73 6.70 -10.51
CA PHE A 51 -1.40 6.84 -11.92
C PHE A 51 -1.37 8.30 -12.36
N GLN A 52 -0.60 8.58 -13.38
CA GLN A 52 -0.58 9.92 -13.97
C GLN A 52 -1.98 10.28 -14.46
N GLN A 53 -2.51 11.45 -14.03
CA GLN A 53 -3.87 11.88 -14.31
C GLN A 53 -4.94 10.87 -13.87
N GLY A 54 -4.67 10.15 -12.77
CA GLY A 54 -5.51 9.04 -12.33
C GLY A 54 -6.93 9.41 -11.98
N ASP A 55 -7.18 10.64 -11.52
CA ASP A 55 -8.51 11.14 -11.19
C ASP A 55 -9.43 11.26 -12.43
N LYS A 56 -8.86 11.21 -13.64
CA LYS A 56 -9.58 11.28 -14.91
C LYS A 56 -9.75 9.92 -15.58
N LEU A 57 -9.24 8.85 -14.96
CA LEU A 57 -9.27 7.51 -15.54
C LEU A 57 -10.56 6.79 -15.19
N SER A 58 -11.13 6.09 -16.19
CA SER A 58 -12.19 5.11 -15.95
C SER A 58 -11.60 3.83 -15.37
N ASN A 59 -12.45 2.94 -14.84
CA ASN A 59 -12.01 1.62 -14.37
C ASN A 59 -11.28 0.82 -15.45
N ASP A 60 -11.80 0.85 -16.68
CA ASP A 60 -11.17 0.13 -17.79
C ASP A 60 -9.78 0.66 -18.09
N GLU A 61 -9.59 1.96 -18.03
CA GLU A 61 -8.28 2.59 -18.24
C GLU A 61 -7.31 2.23 -17.13
N VAL A 62 -7.78 2.17 -15.88
CA VAL A 62 -6.97 1.75 -14.73
C VAL A 62 -6.50 0.30 -14.91
N ILE A 63 -7.38 -0.59 -15.33
CA ILE A 63 -7.07 -2.00 -15.60
C ILE A 63 -6.03 -2.12 -16.73
N ASP A 64 -6.20 -1.37 -17.80
CA ASP A 64 -5.25 -1.36 -18.93
C ASP A 64 -3.86 -0.93 -18.51
N ARG A 65 -3.73 -0.10 -17.48
CA ARG A 65 -2.44 0.35 -16.93
C ARG A 65 -1.89 -0.57 -15.85
N GLY A 66 -2.52 -1.71 -15.60
CA GLY A 66 -2.07 -2.70 -14.65
C GLY A 66 -2.67 -2.58 -13.25
N GLY A 67 -3.62 -1.67 -13.06
CA GLY A 67 -4.33 -1.54 -11.79
C GLY A 67 -5.35 -2.64 -11.58
N ASN A 68 -5.69 -2.89 -10.33
CA ASN A 68 -6.70 -3.89 -9.98
C ASN A 68 -8.04 -3.23 -9.70
N SER A 69 -9.12 -3.83 -10.17
CA SER A 69 -10.48 -3.36 -9.94
C SER A 69 -11.28 -4.38 -9.13
N SER A 70 -11.96 -3.90 -8.11
CA SER A 70 -12.79 -4.72 -7.23
C SER A 70 -13.85 -3.86 -6.55
N MET A 71 -14.89 -4.51 -6.03
CA MET A 71 -15.87 -3.85 -5.16
C MET A 71 -15.40 -3.73 -3.72
N ILE A 72 -14.27 -4.35 -3.37
CA ILE A 72 -13.72 -4.30 -2.01
C ILE A 72 -12.33 -3.68 -2.00
N HIS A 73 -11.92 -3.23 -0.81
CA HIS A 73 -10.56 -2.77 -0.51
C HIS A 73 -10.31 -3.11 0.95
N VAL A 74 -9.45 -4.10 1.20
CA VAL A 74 -9.19 -4.62 2.55
C VAL A 74 -7.72 -4.48 2.87
N ASP A 75 -7.42 -3.69 3.90
CA ASP A 75 -6.06 -3.38 4.32
C ASP A 75 -5.55 -4.36 5.38
N TRP A 76 -4.26 -4.70 5.30
CA TRP A 76 -3.53 -5.43 6.32
C TRP A 76 -2.29 -4.66 6.72
N MET A 77 -2.16 -4.36 8.01
CA MET A 77 -0.96 -3.75 8.55
C MET A 77 0.15 -4.81 8.67
N ILE A 78 1.28 -4.56 8.04
CA ILE A 78 2.43 -5.47 8.06
C ILE A 78 3.69 -4.83 8.63
N GLY A 79 3.66 -3.53 8.86
CA GLY A 79 4.81 -2.75 9.31
C GLY A 79 5.09 -2.92 10.81
N SER A 80 6.36 -2.75 11.18
CA SER A 80 6.81 -2.75 12.56
C SER A 80 8.06 -1.89 12.68
N GLN A 81 8.52 -1.67 13.93
CA GLN A 81 9.75 -0.94 14.21
C GLN A 81 11.01 -1.66 13.69
N SER A 82 10.90 -2.95 13.40
CA SER A 82 12.03 -3.76 12.93
C SER A 82 11.89 -4.18 11.47
N MET A 83 10.92 -3.61 10.76
CA MET A 83 10.65 -3.99 9.37
C MET A 83 11.80 -3.59 8.44
N ASN A 84 12.22 -4.53 7.61
CA ASN A 84 13.18 -4.30 6.54
C ASN A 84 12.51 -4.57 5.20
N ILE A 85 12.75 -3.71 4.24
CA ILE A 85 12.21 -3.85 2.88
C ILE A 85 13.35 -3.65 1.89
N ASP A 86 13.47 -4.55 0.94
CA ASP A 86 14.40 -4.41 -0.17
C ASP A 86 13.63 -4.30 -1.49
N GLY A 87 14.09 -3.42 -2.36
CA GLY A 87 13.65 -3.40 -3.74
C GLY A 87 14.55 -4.34 -4.56
N LEU A 88 13.94 -5.17 -5.41
CA LEU A 88 14.68 -6.05 -6.29
C LEU A 88 14.60 -5.52 -7.72
N ASP A 89 15.75 -5.42 -8.39
CA ASP A 89 15.80 -5.04 -9.80
C ASP A 89 15.55 -6.24 -10.71
N GLY A 90 15.67 -6.05 -12.03
CA GLY A 90 15.46 -7.12 -13.00
C GLY A 90 16.46 -8.26 -12.90
N ALA A 91 17.61 -8.06 -12.25
CA ALA A 91 18.62 -9.07 -11.97
C ALA A 91 18.50 -9.66 -10.55
N ASN A 92 17.44 -9.28 -9.80
CA ASN A 92 17.19 -9.64 -8.40
C ASN A 92 18.25 -9.14 -7.43
N ASP A 93 18.97 -8.07 -7.77
CA ASP A 93 19.91 -7.42 -6.87
C ASP A 93 19.15 -6.58 -5.85
N PRO A 94 19.33 -6.80 -4.53
CA PRO A 94 18.58 -6.06 -3.53
C PRO A 94 19.09 -4.63 -3.36
N THR A 95 18.17 -3.69 -3.26
CA THR A 95 18.43 -2.30 -2.89
C THR A 95 17.65 -1.98 -1.62
N PRO A 96 18.29 -1.55 -0.53
CA PRO A 96 17.56 -1.24 0.70
C PRO A 96 16.57 -0.10 0.49
N VAL A 97 15.32 -0.32 0.89
CA VAL A 97 14.26 0.69 0.90
C VAL A 97 13.94 1.08 2.32
N PHE A 98 13.74 0.10 3.20
CA PHE A 98 13.51 0.29 4.63
C PHE A 98 14.51 -0.52 5.44
N ARG A 99 14.98 0.07 6.54
CA ARG A 99 15.74 -0.63 7.57
C ARG A 99 15.23 -0.19 8.95
N ASN A 100 14.87 -1.17 9.78
CA ASN A 100 14.34 -0.94 11.13
C ASN A 100 13.13 0.01 11.12
N GLY A 101 12.25 -0.14 10.16
CA GLY A 101 11.02 0.64 10.06
C GLY A 101 11.16 2.04 9.52
N GLU A 102 12.35 2.42 9.05
CA GLU A 102 12.63 3.75 8.52
C GLU A 102 13.17 3.68 7.09
N TRP A 103 13.12 4.79 6.38
CA TRP A 103 13.74 4.90 5.06
C TRP A 103 15.24 4.62 5.18
N ALA A 104 15.71 3.77 4.30
CA ALA A 104 17.14 3.42 4.28
C ALA A 104 18.02 4.53 3.70
#